data_54e9a9dde8456405eb492079be74820b
#
_entry.id   54e9a9dde8456405eb492079be74820b
#
_cell.length_a   1.000
_cell.length_b   1.000
_cell.length_c   1.000
_cell.angle_alpha   90.00
_cell.angle_beta   90.00
_cell.angle_gamma   90.00
#
_symmetry.space_group_name_H-M   'P 1'
#
loop_
_entity.id
_entity.type
_entity.pdbx_description
1 polymer ?
#
loop_
_entity_poly.entity_id
_entity_poly.type
_entity_poly.pdbx_seq_one_letter_code
_entity_poly.pdbx_strand_id
1 'polypeptide(L)'
;GWGGPNPESWYTRQEKLQKKIVKRMREYGIEPVLPGYCGMVPHNAKEKLGLNVADPGFWCSYHRPAFLQPEDERFEEISALYYKELTKLYGKTGFYAIDPFHEGGSTQGVNLDAAGKAIMKAMKKTNPDAVWVAQAWQDNPRTPMIEHLEAGDLLVLDLHSECRPQWGDPASEWCRKGGYGQHEWVYCMLLNFGGNIGLHGKMDALIDGFYDAKADVHAGRTLRGVGMTPEGIENNPVMYELVMELPWREHRFTRDEWLKGYVYARYGVEDEALQQAWDLLGNGIYNSPKEKIQQGTH
;
A
#
# COMPACT_ATOMS: atom_id res chain seq x y z
N GLY A 1 16.71 8.22 -13.17
CA GLY A 1 15.86 7.93 -14.32
C GLY A 1 16.20 6.62 -14.96
N TRP A 2 15.33 6.15 -15.78
CA TRP A 2 15.46 4.86 -16.50
C TRP A 2 16.69 4.77 -17.42
N GLY A 3 17.31 5.90 -17.73
CA GLY A 3 18.47 5.98 -18.65
C GLY A 3 19.83 6.04 -17.97
N GLY A 4 19.92 5.86 -16.67
CA GLY A 4 21.20 5.88 -15.95
C GLY A 4 21.13 6.66 -14.64
N PRO A 5 22.25 6.77 -13.92
CA PRO A 5 22.27 7.47 -12.64
C PRO A 5 21.93 8.94 -12.81
N ASN A 6 21.11 9.46 -11.90
CA ASN A 6 20.86 10.89 -11.81
C ASN A 6 22.12 11.64 -11.33
N PRO A 7 22.25 12.94 -11.64
CA PRO A 7 23.36 13.74 -11.11
C PRO A 7 23.26 13.85 -9.59
N GLU A 8 24.38 13.95 -8.89
CA GLU A 8 24.45 14.05 -7.42
C GLU A 8 23.57 15.16 -6.84
N SER A 9 23.45 16.27 -7.56
CA SER A 9 22.54 17.36 -7.18
C SER A 9 21.06 16.96 -7.11
N TRP A 10 20.65 15.95 -7.88
CA TRP A 10 19.29 15.42 -7.82
C TRP A 10 19.06 14.69 -6.49
N TYR A 11 19.96 13.79 -6.12
CA TYR A 11 19.87 13.05 -4.85
C TYR A 11 19.87 14.01 -3.65
N THR A 12 20.76 15.00 -3.65
CA THR A 12 20.83 16.00 -2.60
C THR A 12 19.52 16.80 -2.46
N ARG A 13 18.88 17.15 -3.59
CA ARG A 13 17.56 17.84 -3.56
C ARG A 13 16.46 16.94 -3.02
N GLN A 14 16.43 15.67 -3.45
CA GLN A 14 15.42 14.70 -2.96
C GLN A 14 15.57 14.46 -1.46
N GLU A 15 16.79 14.29 -0.95
CA GLU A 15 17.03 14.16 0.48
C GLU A 15 16.51 15.39 1.27
N LYS A 16 16.83 16.60 0.80
CA LYS A 16 16.35 17.83 1.44
C LYS A 16 14.84 17.95 1.42
N LEU A 17 14.21 17.56 0.31
CA LEU A 17 12.75 17.57 0.19
C LEU A 17 12.12 16.54 1.14
N GLN A 18 12.62 15.32 1.15
CA GLN A 18 12.10 14.26 2.02
C GLN A 18 12.21 14.63 3.51
N LYS A 19 13.31 15.27 3.94
CA LYS A 19 13.45 15.78 5.31
C LYS A 19 12.36 16.78 5.67
N LYS A 20 12.01 17.69 4.73
CA LYS A 20 10.91 18.65 4.93
C LYS A 20 9.55 17.97 5.01
N ILE A 21 9.30 16.97 4.13
CA ILE A 21 8.06 16.20 4.11
C ILE A 21 7.88 15.47 5.45
N VAL A 22 8.86 14.68 5.88
CA VAL A 22 8.81 13.92 7.14
C VAL A 22 8.60 14.84 8.34
N LYS A 23 9.30 15.98 8.39
CA LYS A 23 9.08 16.99 9.44
C LYS A 23 7.63 17.48 9.43
N ARG A 24 7.10 17.83 8.26
CA ARG A 24 5.73 18.37 8.13
C ARG A 24 4.67 17.32 8.48
N MET A 25 4.87 16.06 8.09
CA MET A 25 3.99 14.96 8.51
C MET A 25 3.88 14.89 10.03
N ARG A 26 5.01 14.90 10.73
CA ARG A 26 5.04 14.83 12.20
C ARG A 26 4.38 16.03 12.87
N GLU A 27 4.53 17.22 12.30
CA GLU A 27 3.84 18.43 12.77
C GLU A 27 2.30 18.31 12.72
N TYR A 28 1.79 17.51 11.79
CA TYR A 28 0.36 17.18 11.67
C TYR A 28 -0.06 15.93 12.43
N GLY A 29 0.82 15.30 13.19
CA GLY A 29 0.54 14.05 13.88
C GLY A 29 0.47 12.82 12.95
N ILE A 30 1.00 12.93 11.73
CA ILE A 30 1.05 11.84 10.75
C ILE A 30 2.37 11.08 10.95
N GLU A 31 2.27 9.78 11.22
CA GLU A 31 3.45 8.93 11.32
C GLU A 31 3.96 8.55 9.92
N PRO A 32 5.23 8.86 9.59
CA PRO A 32 5.78 8.49 8.29
C PRO A 32 6.08 7.00 8.21
N VAL A 33 5.67 6.37 7.12
CA VAL A 33 6.12 5.03 6.74
C VAL A 33 7.39 5.19 5.90
N LEU A 34 8.52 4.70 6.40
CA LEU A 34 9.80 4.77 5.69
C LEU A 34 10.11 3.44 5.01
N PRO A 35 10.92 3.41 3.93
CA PRO A 35 11.30 2.16 3.31
C PRO A 35 12.14 1.31 4.28
N GLY A 36 11.78 0.03 4.40
CA GLY A 36 12.53 -0.95 5.18
C GLY A 36 13.52 -1.74 4.32
N TYR A 37 14.49 -2.39 4.98
CA TYR A 37 15.43 -3.27 4.31
C TYR A 37 14.80 -4.65 4.09
N CYS A 38 14.66 -5.04 2.84
CA CYS A 38 14.04 -6.31 2.45
C CYS A 38 15.04 -7.36 1.94
N GLY A 39 16.34 -7.10 1.98
CA GLY A 39 17.36 -7.97 1.40
C GLY A 39 17.83 -7.54 -0.01
N MET A 40 17.32 -6.44 -0.57
CA MET A 40 17.79 -5.97 -1.88
C MET A 40 19.24 -5.49 -1.83
N VAL A 41 20.03 -6.02 -2.79
CA VAL A 41 21.45 -5.64 -2.99
C VAL A 41 21.72 -5.49 -4.50
N PRO A 42 22.80 -4.78 -4.90
CA PRO A 42 23.17 -4.67 -6.31
C PRO A 42 23.41 -6.03 -6.97
N HIS A 43 23.12 -6.17 -8.26
CA HIS A 43 23.33 -7.43 -9.02
C HIS A 43 24.73 -8.02 -8.90
N ASN A 44 25.74 -7.18 -8.87
CA ASN A 44 27.14 -7.58 -8.80
C ASN A 44 27.63 -7.80 -7.36
N ALA A 45 26.74 -7.85 -6.38
CA ALA A 45 27.11 -8.08 -4.99
C ALA A 45 27.73 -9.46 -4.76
N LYS A 46 27.28 -10.48 -5.49
CA LYS A 46 27.92 -11.80 -5.48
C LYS A 46 29.36 -11.73 -5.94
N GLU A 47 29.63 -11.09 -7.06
CA GLU A 47 30.96 -11.00 -7.66
C GLU A 47 31.90 -10.14 -6.85
N LYS A 48 31.42 -8.97 -6.39
CA LYS A 48 32.27 -7.97 -5.72
C LYS A 48 32.47 -8.25 -4.23
N LEU A 49 31.47 -8.81 -3.58
CA LEU A 49 31.45 -8.97 -2.12
C LEU A 49 31.33 -10.43 -1.69
N GLY A 50 31.14 -11.37 -2.63
CA GLY A 50 30.96 -12.79 -2.33
C GLY A 50 29.65 -13.07 -1.59
N LEU A 51 28.61 -12.22 -1.74
CA LEU A 51 27.32 -12.42 -1.08
C LEU A 51 26.56 -13.60 -1.67
N ASN A 52 25.85 -14.34 -0.82
CA ASN A 52 24.93 -15.38 -1.26
C ASN A 52 23.59 -14.72 -1.64
N VAL A 53 23.31 -14.64 -2.95
CA VAL A 53 22.13 -13.94 -3.47
C VAL A 53 21.30 -14.81 -4.38
N ALA A 54 20.00 -14.56 -4.41
CA ALA A 54 19.07 -15.04 -5.41
C ALA A 54 18.78 -13.95 -6.46
N ASP A 55 18.37 -14.36 -7.66
CA ASP A 55 17.95 -13.46 -8.73
C ASP A 55 16.42 -13.46 -8.83
N PRO A 56 15.72 -12.35 -8.47
CA PRO A 56 14.27 -12.24 -8.63
C PRO A 56 13.80 -12.06 -10.08
N GLY A 57 14.71 -12.00 -11.06
CA GLY A 57 14.38 -11.86 -12.47
C GLY A 57 14.09 -10.42 -12.91
N PHE A 58 13.11 -10.26 -13.79
CA PHE A 58 12.83 -8.98 -14.43
C PHE A 58 11.45 -8.43 -14.05
N TRP A 59 11.31 -7.13 -14.15
CA TRP A 59 10.05 -6.41 -14.12
C TRP A 59 10.01 -5.44 -15.31
N CYS A 60 9.04 -5.59 -16.22
CA CYS A 60 8.91 -4.74 -17.41
C CYS A 60 10.24 -4.52 -18.17
N SER A 61 10.97 -5.59 -18.44
CA SER A 61 12.30 -5.59 -19.08
C SER A 61 13.45 -4.99 -18.25
N TYR A 62 13.22 -4.55 -17.02
CA TYR A 62 14.26 -4.12 -16.10
C TYR A 62 14.66 -5.26 -15.17
N HIS A 63 15.96 -5.51 -15.07
CA HIS A 63 16.50 -6.49 -14.14
C HIS A 63 16.30 -6.00 -12.71
N ARG A 64 15.65 -6.81 -11.88
CA ARG A 64 15.42 -6.52 -10.46
C ARG A 64 16.75 -6.56 -9.71
N PRO A 65 16.92 -5.78 -8.62
CA PRO A 65 18.03 -5.97 -7.71
C PRO A 65 18.12 -7.42 -7.24
N ALA A 66 19.32 -7.91 -6.98
CA ALA A 66 19.51 -9.23 -6.38
C ALA A 66 18.94 -9.25 -4.95
N PHE A 67 18.54 -10.42 -4.50
CA PHE A 67 18.03 -10.64 -3.14
C PHE A 67 19.08 -11.37 -2.31
N LEU A 68 19.57 -10.74 -1.23
CA LEU A 68 20.50 -11.34 -0.28
C LEU A 68 19.78 -12.44 0.50
N GLN A 69 20.32 -13.67 0.46
CA GLN A 69 19.75 -14.80 1.19
C GLN A 69 19.74 -14.54 2.70
N PRO A 70 18.64 -14.91 3.39
CA PRO A 70 18.53 -14.67 4.83
C PRO A 70 19.56 -15.45 5.66
N GLU A 71 20.13 -16.51 5.11
CA GLU A 71 21.17 -17.34 5.71
C GLU A 71 22.58 -16.76 5.55
N ASP A 72 22.77 -15.73 4.70
CA ASP A 72 24.06 -15.03 4.61
C ASP A 72 24.31 -14.25 5.90
N GLU A 73 25.41 -14.53 6.56
CA GLU A 73 25.79 -13.91 7.85
C GLU A 73 25.83 -12.37 7.79
N ARG A 74 26.06 -11.80 6.61
CA ARG A 74 26.09 -10.34 6.38
C ARG A 74 24.71 -9.72 6.22
N PHE A 75 23.63 -10.51 6.16
CA PHE A 75 22.26 -9.94 6.11
C PHE A 75 22.01 -9.00 7.29
N GLU A 76 22.42 -9.44 8.48
CA GLU A 76 22.25 -8.64 9.70
C GLU A 76 23.14 -7.40 9.73
N GLU A 77 24.39 -7.50 9.26
CA GLU A 77 25.31 -6.37 9.17
C GLU A 77 24.81 -5.30 8.17
N ILE A 78 24.43 -5.72 6.97
CA ILE A 78 23.96 -4.82 5.90
C ILE A 78 22.65 -4.15 6.31
N SER A 79 21.73 -4.90 6.91
CA SER A 79 20.47 -4.34 7.40
C SER A 79 20.68 -3.32 8.53
N ALA A 80 21.59 -3.59 9.46
CA ALA A 80 21.92 -2.66 10.53
C ALA A 80 22.52 -1.36 9.99
N LEU A 81 23.40 -1.45 8.98
CA LEU A 81 23.96 -0.28 8.31
C LEU A 81 22.86 0.52 7.60
N TYR A 82 21.96 -0.16 6.88
CA TYR A 82 20.84 0.48 6.21
C TYR A 82 19.97 1.28 7.18
N TYR A 83 19.51 0.66 8.26
CA TYR A 83 18.66 1.33 9.24
C TYR A 83 19.38 2.45 10.01
N LYS A 84 20.67 2.30 10.26
CA LYS A 84 21.50 3.35 10.87
C LYS A 84 21.50 4.61 9.99
N GLU A 85 21.78 4.47 8.69
CA GLU A 85 21.82 5.61 7.77
C GLU A 85 20.41 6.18 7.51
N LEU A 86 19.38 5.34 7.38
CA LEU A 86 18.00 5.79 7.27
C LEU A 86 17.56 6.64 8.48
N THR A 87 17.86 6.16 9.68
CA THR A 87 17.53 6.87 10.93
C THR A 87 18.29 8.20 11.05
N LYS A 88 19.55 8.24 10.63
CA LYS A 88 20.34 9.47 10.58
C LYS A 88 19.74 10.52 9.63
N LEU A 89 19.20 10.07 8.48
CA LEU A 89 18.61 10.96 7.48
C LEU A 89 17.24 11.50 7.90
N TYR A 90 16.36 10.63 8.42
CA TYR A 90 14.92 10.94 8.56
C TYR A 90 14.37 10.77 9.99
N GLY A 91 15.22 10.34 10.92
CA GLY A 91 14.80 10.02 12.28
C GLY A 91 14.15 8.65 12.40
N LYS A 92 13.71 8.29 13.60
CA LYS A 92 13.01 7.03 13.87
C LYS A 92 11.56 7.10 13.39
N THR A 93 11.03 5.95 12.98
CA THR A 93 9.61 5.71 12.74
C THR A 93 9.20 4.38 13.37
N GLY A 94 7.90 4.19 13.59
CA GLY A 94 7.31 2.90 13.95
C GLY A 94 6.97 2.01 12.76
N PHE A 95 6.97 2.54 11.52
CA PHE A 95 6.45 1.84 10.35
C PHE A 95 7.44 1.81 9.20
N TYR A 96 7.65 0.61 8.62
CA TYR A 96 8.54 0.40 7.49
C TYR A 96 7.85 -0.36 6.37
N ALA A 97 7.83 0.23 5.16
CA ALA A 97 7.29 -0.41 3.97
C ALA A 97 8.29 -1.41 3.39
N ILE A 98 7.86 -2.65 3.21
CA ILE A 98 8.68 -3.73 2.65
C ILE A 98 7.81 -4.64 1.78
N ASP A 99 8.17 -4.78 0.50
CA ASP A 99 7.44 -5.63 -0.46
C ASP A 99 8.43 -6.38 -1.36
N PRO A 100 9.15 -7.39 -0.84
CA PRO A 100 10.06 -8.20 -1.64
C PRO A 100 9.27 -9.06 -2.62
N PHE A 101 9.82 -9.28 -3.80
CA PHE A 101 9.22 -10.11 -4.85
C PHE A 101 7.87 -9.62 -5.39
N HIS A 102 7.53 -8.37 -5.17
CA HIS A 102 6.30 -7.75 -5.65
C HIS A 102 6.16 -7.88 -7.19
N GLU A 103 4.93 -8.02 -7.70
CA GLU A 103 4.62 -8.15 -9.13
C GLU A 103 5.44 -9.23 -9.86
N GLY A 104 5.37 -10.45 -9.40
CA GLY A 104 5.95 -11.61 -10.09
C GLY A 104 7.46 -11.78 -9.93
N GLY A 105 8.10 -11.15 -8.96
CA GLY A 105 9.48 -11.43 -8.60
C GLY A 105 9.66 -12.93 -8.26
N SER A 106 10.66 -13.58 -8.88
CA SER A 106 10.95 -14.99 -8.62
C SER A 106 11.42 -15.22 -7.20
N THR A 107 10.82 -16.21 -6.56
CA THR A 107 11.21 -16.69 -5.22
C THR A 107 12.03 -17.97 -5.29
N GLN A 108 12.45 -18.38 -6.50
CA GLN A 108 13.20 -19.61 -6.69
C GLN A 108 14.51 -19.61 -5.89
N GLY A 109 14.72 -20.65 -5.10
CA GLY A 109 15.91 -20.82 -4.27
C GLY A 109 15.93 -19.93 -3.01
N VAL A 110 14.81 -19.27 -2.65
CA VAL A 110 14.69 -18.48 -1.44
C VAL A 110 13.83 -19.20 -0.42
N ASN A 111 14.33 -19.34 0.80
CA ASN A 111 13.53 -19.77 1.94
C ASN A 111 12.69 -18.57 2.43
N LEU A 112 11.42 -18.51 2.05
CA LEU A 112 10.54 -17.39 2.34
C LEU A 112 10.27 -17.19 3.83
N ASP A 113 10.11 -18.27 4.60
CA ASP A 113 9.94 -18.20 6.05
C ASP A 113 11.20 -17.60 6.72
N ALA A 114 12.38 -18.08 6.36
CA ALA A 114 13.63 -17.52 6.85
C ALA A 114 13.81 -16.04 6.45
N ALA A 115 13.41 -15.67 5.22
CA ALA A 115 13.47 -14.30 4.74
C ALA A 115 12.57 -13.36 5.56
N GLY A 116 11.33 -13.76 5.79
CA GLY A 116 10.41 -12.98 6.64
C GLY A 116 10.94 -12.79 8.06
N LYS A 117 11.46 -13.86 8.68
CA LYS A 117 12.10 -13.81 10.02
C LYS A 117 13.31 -12.90 10.06
N ALA A 118 14.20 -12.97 9.04
CA ALA A 118 15.39 -12.13 8.98
C ALA A 118 15.03 -10.64 8.80
N ILE A 119 14.07 -10.32 7.94
CA ILE A 119 13.54 -8.98 7.74
C ILE A 119 12.97 -8.41 9.05
N MET A 120 12.09 -9.16 9.71
CA MET A 120 11.45 -8.71 10.95
C MET A 120 12.48 -8.53 12.08
N LYS A 121 13.40 -9.49 12.23
CA LYS A 121 14.50 -9.40 13.21
C LYS A 121 15.35 -8.14 13.00
N ALA A 122 15.73 -7.84 11.76
CA ALA A 122 16.52 -6.65 11.42
C ALA A 122 15.78 -5.35 11.77
N MET A 123 14.49 -5.30 11.46
CA MET A 123 13.64 -4.16 11.75
C MET A 123 13.48 -3.92 13.25
N LYS A 124 13.16 -4.97 14.02
CA LYS A 124 13.00 -4.90 15.48
C LYS A 124 14.29 -4.60 16.25
N LYS A 125 15.45 -4.92 15.70
CA LYS A 125 16.74 -4.45 16.24
C LYS A 125 16.88 -2.94 16.22
N THR A 126 16.28 -2.29 15.21
CA THR A 126 16.31 -0.83 15.05
C THR A 126 15.28 -0.17 15.94
N ASN A 127 14.06 -0.72 15.95
CA ASN A 127 12.95 -0.29 16.78
C ASN A 127 12.16 -1.53 17.22
N PRO A 128 12.14 -1.89 18.52
CA PRO A 128 11.42 -3.06 19.02
C PRO A 128 9.92 -3.06 18.71
N ASP A 129 9.32 -1.88 18.58
CA ASP A 129 7.91 -1.67 18.28
C ASP A 129 7.64 -1.49 16.77
N ALA A 130 8.63 -1.79 15.92
CA ALA A 130 8.48 -1.61 14.48
C ALA A 130 7.43 -2.54 13.89
N VAL A 131 6.62 -1.97 13.00
CA VAL A 131 5.57 -2.64 12.23
C VAL A 131 5.99 -2.71 10.76
N TRP A 132 5.93 -3.88 10.19
CA TRP A 132 6.08 -4.09 8.76
C TRP A 132 4.79 -3.67 8.04
N VAL A 133 4.87 -2.69 7.14
CA VAL A 133 3.76 -2.31 6.26
C VAL A 133 3.94 -3.00 4.92
N ALA A 134 3.01 -3.88 4.57
CA ALA A 134 3.03 -4.63 3.32
C ALA A 134 1.88 -4.21 2.40
N GLN A 135 2.15 -4.18 1.10
CA GLN A 135 1.13 -3.91 0.08
C GLN A 135 0.53 -5.22 -0.42
N ALA A 136 -0.79 -5.37 -0.30
CA ALA A 136 -1.50 -6.51 -0.88
C ALA A 136 -1.79 -6.25 -2.36
N TRP A 137 -1.03 -6.93 -3.21
CA TRP A 137 -1.12 -6.84 -4.67
C TRP A 137 -0.77 -8.18 -5.30
N GLN A 138 -1.68 -8.77 -6.06
CA GLN A 138 -1.52 -10.13 -6.59
C GLN A 138 -1.17 -11.13 -5.46
N ASP A 139 -0.04 -11.81 -5.54
CA ASP A 139 0.41 -12.78 -4.52
C ASP A 139 1.09 -12.14 -3.29
N ASN A 140 1.33 -10.82 -3.30
CA ASN A 140 1.99 -10.14 -2.19
C ASN A 140 0.98 -9.77 -1.09
N PRO A 141 1.36 -9.78 0.19
CA PRO A 141 2.57 -10.38 0.75
C PRO A 141 2.54 -11.92 0.65
N ARG A 142 3.70 -12.53 0.38
CA ARG A 142 3.80 -14.00 0.29
C ARG A 142 3.48 -14.65 1.62
N THR A 143 2.48 -15.53 1.67
CA THR A 143 2.03 -16.15 2.92
C THR A 143 3.16 -16.76 3.75
N PRO A 144 4.10 -17.55 3.19
CA PRO A 144 5.19 -18.12 3.99
C PRO A 144 6.13 -17.08 4.63
N MET A 145 6.17 -15.84 4.11
CA MET A 145 6.99 -14.79 4.70
C MET A 145 6.36 -14.15 5.93
N ILE A 146 5.02 -14.22 6.05
CA ILE A 146 4.28 -13.47 7.06
C ILE A 146 3.55 -14.34 8.08
N GLU A 147 3.29 -15.61 7.80
CA GLU A 147 2.46 -16.50 8.63
C GLU A 147 3.01 -16.74 10.05
N HIS A 148 4.32 -16.53 10.24
CA HIS A 148 4.99 -16.69 11.55
C HIS A 148 5.07 -15.39 12.36
N LEU A 149 4.66 -14.25 11.78
CA LEU A 149 4.72 -12.97 12.46
C LEU A 149 3.65 -12.88 13.55
N GLU A 150 3.99 -12.19 14.65
CA GLU A 150 3.07 -11.98 15.75
C GLU A 150 1.99 -10.93 15.41
N ALA A 151 0.89 -10.96 16.15
CA ALA A 151 -0.13 -9.93 16.05
C ALA A 151 0.48 -8.54 16.39
N GLY A 152 0.28 -7.56 15.51
CA GLY A 152 0.87 -6.24 15.65
C GLY A 152 2.21 -6.04 14.93
N ASP A 153 2.85 -7.12 14.42
CA ASP A 153 4.08 -7.01 13.64
C ASP A 153 3.87 -6.56 12.19
N LEU A 154 2.66 -6.78 11.67
CA LEU A 154 2.32 -6.54 10.27
C LEU A 154 1.04 -5.70 10.15
N LEU A 155 1.10 -4.70 9.28
CA LEU A 155 -0.05 -3.95 8.78
C LEU A 155 -0.13 -4.13 7.26
N VAL A 156 -1.23 -4.70 6.77
CA VAL A 156 -1.41 -4.92 5.33
C VAL A 156 -2.28 -3.82 4.72
N LEU A 157 -1.80 -3.19 3.66
CA LEU A 157 -2.61 -2.28 2.85
C LEU A 157 -3.25 -3.09 1.73
N ASP A 158 -4.56 -3.32 1.78
CA ASP A 158 -5.32 -3.96 0.71
C ASP A 158 -5.57 -2.94 -0.39
N LEU A 159 -4.61 -2.81 -1.31
CA LEU A 159 -4.44 -1.63 -2.18
C LEU A 159 -5.63 -1.33 -3.08
N HIS A 160 -6.37 -2.35 -3.52
CA HIS A 160 -7.40 -2.23 -4.56
C HIS A 160 -8.73 -2.82 -4.09
N SER A 161 -9.13 -2.46 -2.86
CA SER A 161 -10.29 -3.06 -2.21
C SER A 161 -11.61 -2.75 -2.91
N GLU A 162 -11.71 -1.65 -3.64
CA GLU A 162 -12.90 -1.29 -4.41
C GLU A 162 -13.10 -2.11 -5.69
N CYS A 163 -12.09 -2.93 -6.07
CA CYS A 163 -12.15 -3.73 -7.30
C CYS A 163 -11.68 -5.17 -7.12
N ARG A 164 -10.50 -5.36 -6.51
CA ARG A 164 -9.85 -6.67 -6.33
C ARG A 164 -9.37 -6.86 -4.89
N PRO A 165 -10.29 -6.82 -3.91
CA PRO A 165 -9.94 -6.99 -2.50
C PRO A 165 -9.30 -8.36 -2.24
N GLN A 166 -8.34 -8.39 -1.33
CA GLN A 166 -7.70 -9.64 -0.87
C GLN A 166 -8.15 -10.07 0.53
N TRP A 167 -8.86 -9.24 1.26
CA TRP A 167 -9.25 -9.46 2.66
C TRP A 167 -10.09 -10.72 2.91
N GLY A 168 -10.59 -11.38 1.89
CA GLY A 168 -11.39 -12.60 2.00
C GLY A 168 -12.70 -12.58 1.23
N ASP A 169 -12.99 -11.51 0.47
CA ASP A 169 -14.14 -11.44 -0.42
C ASP A 169 -14.10 -12.57 -1.46
N PRO A 170 -14.99 -13.57 -1.38
CA PRO A 170 -14.95 -14.74 -2.26
C PRO A 170 -15.25 -14.41 -3.72
N ALA A 171 -15.84 -13.25 -4.00
CA ALA A 171 -16.12 -12.78 -5.36
C ALA A 171 -14.90 -12.11 -6.02
N SER A 172 -13.85 -11.81 -5.25
CA SER A 172 -12.65 -11.17 -5.77
C SER A 172 -11.76 -12.17 -6.52
N GLU A 173 -11.25 -11.74 -7.69
CA GLU A 173 -10.22 -12.47 -8.43
C GLU A 173 -8.93 -12.68 -7.60
N TRP A 174 -8.63 -11.76 -6.70
CA TRP A 174 -7.45 -11.81 -5.84
C TRP A 174 -7.75 -12.29 -4.42
N CYS A 175 -8.92 -12.89 -4.22
CA CYS A 175 -9.32 -13.36 -2.90
C CYS A 175 -8.25 -14.21 -2.23
N ARG A 176 -7.76 -13.76 -1.08
CA ARG A 176 -6.88 -14.53 -0.21
C ARG A 176 -7.74 -15.35 0.74
N LYS A 177 -7.71 -16.67 0.57
CA LYS A 177 -8.45 -17.57 1.46
C LYS A 177 -8.00 -17.39 2.92
N GLY A 178 -8.94 -16.99 3.79
CA GLY A 178 -8.65 -16.67 5.19
C GLY A 178 -8.12 -15.26 5.43
N GLY A 179 -8.15 -14.41 4.42
CA GLY A 179 -7.72 -13.02 4.51
C GLY A 179 -6.27 -12.88 4.98
N TYR A 180 -6.05 -11.98 5.93
CA TYR A 180 -4.72 -11.73 6.52
C TYR A 180 -4.53 -12.40 7.88
N GLY A 181 -5.43 -13.33 8.26
CA GLY A 181 -5.35 -14.05 9.53
C GLY A 181 -5.47 -13.13 10.74
N GLN A 182 -4.44 -13.15 11.60
CA GLN A 182 -4.39 -12.31 12.79
C GLN A 182 -3.83 -10.90 12.56
N HIS A 183 -3.36 -10.63 11.35
CA HIS A 183 -2.68 -9.37 11.05
C HIS A 183 -3.66 -8.23 10.76
N GLU A 184 -3.27 -7.05 11.19
CA GLU A 184 -4.02 -5.83 10.95
C GLU A 184 -3.97 -5.44 9.48
N TRP A 185 -5.05 -4.83 8.99
CA TRP A 185 -5.12 -4.40 7.60
C TRP A 185 -5.97 -3.15 7.41
N VAL A 186 -5.79 -2.50 6.28
CA VAL A 186 -6.46 -1.24 5.89
C VAL A 186 -7.17 -1.45 4.56
N TYR A 187 -8.43 -1.07 4.49
CA TYR A 187 -9.24 -1.06 3.27
C TYR A 187 -8.83 0.14 2.42
N CYS A 188 -8.09 -0.07 1.33
CA CYS A 188 -7.55 1.01 0.51
C CYS A 188 -8.26 1.13 -0.84
N MET A 189 -8.49 2.37 -1.26
CA MET A 189 -8.98 2.70 -2.60
C MET A 189 -7.79 3.09 -3.47
N LEU A 190 -7.60 2.41 -4.60
CA LEU A 190 -6.57 2.74 -5.59
C LEU A 190 -7.03 3.87 -6.51
N LEU A 191 -8.23 3.79 -7.05
CA LEU A 191 -8.89 4.72 -7.95
C LEU A 191 -8.06 5.15 -9.16
N ASN A 192 -6.94 5.82 -8.91
CA ASN A 192 -6.02 6.40 -9.91
C ASN A 192 -5.00 5.34 -10.38
N PHE A 193 -5.51 4.24 -10.94
CA PHE A 193 -4.71 3.12 -11.44
C PHE A 193 -3.93 3.52 -12.69
N GLY A 194 -2.61 3.23 -12.70
CA GLY A 194 -1.73 3.57 -13.83
C GLY A 194 -1.55 5.08 -14.03
N GLY A 195 -1.80 5.90 -13.02
CA GLY A 195 -1.71 7.36 -13.12
C GLY A 195 -2.84 8.01 -13.93
N ASN A 196 -3.95 7.31 -14.14
CA ASN A 196 -5.11 7.84 -14.86
C ASN A 196 -5.81 8.94 -14.06
N ILE A 197 -6.11 10.05 -14.72
CA ILE A 197 -6.65 11.27 -14.09
C ILE A 197 -8.09 11.62 -14.52
N GLY A 198 -8.71 10.80 -15.35
CA GLY A 198 -10.06 11.02 -15.81
C GLY A 198 -11.11 10.89 -14.72
N LEU A 199 -12.32 11.37 -15.01
CA LEU A 199 -13.45 11.18 -14.13
C LEU A 199 -13.76 9.69 -14.03
N HIS A 200 -13.72 9.15 -12.83
CA HIS A 200 -13.96 7.73 -12.56
C HIS A 200 -14.27 7.49 -11.10
N GLY A 201 -15.06 6.45 -10.82
CA GLY A 201 -15.29 5.98 -9.47
C GLY A 201 -16.07 4.68 -9.43
N LYS A 202 -16.15 4.09 -8.24
CA LYS A 202 -16.86 2.86 -7.91
C LYS A 202 -17.58 3.05 -6.57
N MET A 203 -18.47 4.05 -6.51
CA MET A 203 -19.08 4.47 -5.24
C MET A 203 -19.81 3.33 -4.53
N ASP A 204 -20.68 2.61 -5.21
CA ASP A 204 -21.44 1.51 -4.58
C ASP A 204 -20.50 0.39 -4.15
N ALA A 205 -19.55 -0.02 -5.02
CA ALA A 205 -18.58 -1.06 -4.68
C ALA A 205 -17.69 -0.67 -3.49
N LEU A 206 -17.32 0.62 -3.39
CA LEU A 206 -16.54 1.14 -2.26
C LEU A 206 -17.32 1.10 -0.95
N ILE A 207 -18.57 1.56 -0.97
CA ILE A 207 -19.45 1.56 0.20
C ILE A 207 -19.74 0.12 0.64
N ASP A 208 -20.24 -0.70 -0.28
CA ASP A 208 -20.65 -2.07 0.02
C ASP A 208 -19.46 -2.91 0.48
N GLY A 209 -18.35 -2.86 -0.24
CA GLY A 209 -17.14 -3.62 0.09
C GLY A 209 -16.57 -3.27 1.47
N PHE A 210 -16.57 -1.99 1.86
CA PHE A 210 -16.12 -1.59 3.19
C PHE A 210 -17.01 -2.16 4.31
N TYR A 211 -18.35 -2.03 4.16
CA TYR A 211 -19.25 -2.53 5.19
C TYR A 211 -19.34 -4.05 5.21
N ASP A 212 -19.17 -4.73 4.07
CA ASP A 212 -19.04 -6.19 4.01
C ASP A 212 -17.79 -6.65 4.75
N ALA A 213 -16.65 -6.02 4.50
CA ALA A 213 -15.40 -6.30 5.20
C ALA A 213 -15.51 -6.03 6.71
N LYS A 214 -16.16 -4.91 7.11
CA LYS A 214 -16.40 -4.57 8.51
C LYS A 214 -17.30 -5.57 9.23
N ALA A 215 -18.27 -6.15 8.53
CA ALA A 215 -19.21 -7.12 9.06
C ALA A 215 -18.67 -8.57 9.04
N ASP A 216 -17.63 -8.85 8.28
CA ASP A 216 -17.02 -10.18 8.22
C ASP A 216 -16.43 -10.58 9.57
N VAL A 217 -16.72 -11.80 10.02
CA VAL A 217 -16.36 -12.30 11.36
C VAL A 217 -14.85 -12.44 11.56
N HIS A 218 -14.07 -12.54 10.50
CA HIS A 218 -12.61 -12.65 10.54
C HIS A 218 -11.95 -11.33 10.17
N ALA A 219 -12.22 -10.83 8.95
CA ALA A 219 -11.60 -9.62 8.43
C ALA A 219 -11.94 -8.36 9.23
N GLY A 220 -13.20 -8.22 9.67
CA GLY A 220 -13.65 -7.05 10.45
C GLY A 220 -12.98 -6.90 11.81
N ARG A 221 -12.48 -8.00 12.40
CA ARG A 221 -11.77 -7.96 13.70
C ARG A 221 -10.40 -7.28 13.60
N THR A 222 -9.75 -7.39 12.45
CA THR A 222 -8.40 -6.87 12.21
C THR A 222 -8.37 -5.67 11.26
N LEU A 223 -9.54 -5.25 10.73
CA LEU A 223 -9.69 -4.02 9.96
C LEU A 223 -9.42 -2.79 10.86
N ARG A 224 -8.47 -1.94 10.46
CA ARG A 224 -8.05 -0.75 11.22
C ARG A 224 -8.54 0.57 10.66
N GLY A 225 -9.00 0.59 9.44
CA GLY A 225 -9.51 1.81 8.82
C GLY A 225 -9.47 1.76 7.30
N VAL A 226 -9.49 2.93 6.71
CA VAL A 226 -9.41 3.12 5.27
C VAL A 226 -8.12 3.81 4.85
N GLY A 227 -7.72 3.62 3.61
CA GLY A 227 -6.55 4.26 3.02
C GLY A 227 -6.77 4.66 1.57
N MET A 228 -5.86 5.45 1.06
CA MET A 228 -5.81 5.86 -0.33
C MET A 228 -4.44 5.52 -0.90
N THR A 229 -4.41 4.83 -2.03
CA THR A 229 -3.19 4.33 -2.66
C THR A 229 -3.08 4.75 -4.15
N PRO A 230 -3.35 6.04 -4.49
CA PRO A 230 -3.33 6.49 -5.87
C PRO A 230 -1.91 6.48 -6.44
N GLU A 231 -1.79 6.16 -7.72
CA GLU A 231 -0.51 6.18 -8.44
C GLU A 231 -0.17 7.54 -9.06
N GLY A 232 -1.10 8.48 -9.06
CA GLY A 232 -0.92 9.86 -9.53
C GLY A 232 -1.39 10.88 -8.50
N ILE A 233 -1.14 12.17 -8.79
CA ILE A 233 -1.48 13.29 -7.90
C ILE A 233 -2.83 13.93 -8.23
N GLU A 234 -3.31 13.75 -9.44
CA GLU A 234 -4.61 14.22 -9.89
C GLU A 234 -5.67 13.21 -9.49
N ASN A 235 -6.71 13.68 -8.82
CA ASN A 235 -7.70 12.79 -8.23
C ASN A 235 -9.12 13.34 -8.40
N ASN A 236 -10.09 12.47 -8.19
CA ASN A 236 -11.52 12.79 -8.14
C ASN A 236 -11.92 13.10 -6.69
N PRO A 237 -12.02 14.36 -6.25
CA PRO A 237 -12.24 14.70 -4.85
C PRO A 237 -13.43 13.99 -4.20
N VAL A 238 -14.52 13.82 -4.93
CA VAL A 238 -15.72 13.14 -4.46
C VAL A 238 -15.44 11.72 -3.97
N MET A 239 -14.58 10.98 -4.67
CA MET A 239 -14.22 9.62 -4.29
C MET A 239 -13.33 9.58 -3.04
N TYR A 240 -12.41 10.54 -2.93
CA TYR A 240 -11.53 10.65 -1.77
C TYR A 240 -12.27 11.11 -0.52
N GLU A 241 -13.22 12.04 -0.67
CA GLU A 241 -14.10 12.43 0.43
C GLU A 241 -14.96 11.24 0.89
N LEU A 242 -15.54 10.48 -0.06
CA LEU A 242 -16.32 9.30 0.25
C LEU A 242 -15.53 8.25 1.05
N VAL A 243 -14.35 7.83 0.56
CA VAL A 243 -13.58 6.78 1.24
C VAL A 243 -13.15 7.21 2.65
N MET A 244 -12.76 8.47 2.82
CA MET A 244 -12.33 8.99 4.13
C MET A 244 -13.48 9.16 5.10
N GLU A 245 -14.73 9.23 4.62
CA GLU A 245 -15.92 9.33 5.46
C GLU A 245 -16.46 7.97 5.94
N LEU A 246 -16.16 6.87 5.21
CA LEU A 246 -16.65 5.53 5.53
C LEU A 246 -16.45 5.12 7.00
N PRO A 247 -15.26 5.25 7.62
CA PRO A 247 -15.03 4.79 8.98
C PRO A 247 -15.75 5.62 10.05
N TRP A 248 -16.18 6.83 9.72
CA TRP A 248 -16.89 7.73 10.63
C TRP A 248 -18.39 7.48 10.70
N ARG A 249 -18.91 6.66 9.78
CA ARG A 249 -20.33 6.28 9.77
C ARG A 249 -20.53 4.91 10.38
N GLU A 250 -21.41 4.83 11.36
CA GLU A 250 -21.67 3.59 12.10
C GLU A 250 -22.36 2.55 11.21
N HIS A 251 -23.32 3.00 10.39
CA HIS A 251 -24.16 2.15 9.56
C HIS A 251 -23.92 2.38 8.07
N ARG A 252 -24.16 1.29 7.29
CA ARG A 252 -24.15 1.37 5.83
C ARG A 252 -25.18 2.39 5.36
N PHE A 253 -24.81 3.15 4.37
CA PHE A 253 -25.63 4.15 3.70
C PHE A 253 -25.60 3.92 2.19
N THR A 254 -26.55 4.54 1.47
CA THR A 254 -26.57 4.51 0.01
C THR A 254 -25.77 5.65 -0.58
N ARG A 255 -25.28 5.48 -1.81
CA ARG A 255 -24.65 6.54 -2.58
C ARG A 255 -25.52 7.80 -2.64
N ASP A 256 -26.82 7.65 -2.91
CA ASP A 256 -27.72 8.79 -3.08
C ASP A 256 -27.90 9.57 -1.77
N GLU A 257 -27.99 8.88 -0.63
CA GLU A 257 -27.99 9.53 0.70
C GLU A 257 -26.69 10.31 0.94
N TRP A 258 -25.57 9.74 0.56
CA TRP A 258 -24.28 10.40 0.74
C TRP A 258 -24.12 11.60 -0.18
N LEU A 259 -24.46 11.47 -1.47
CA LEU A 259 -24.36 12.56 -2.47
C LEU A 259 -25.17 13.77 -2.07
N LYS A 260 -26.34 13.59 -1.48
CA LYS A 260 -27.16 14.72 -0.99
C LYS A 260 -26.39 15.54 0.05
N GLY A 261 -25.75 14.89 1.02
CA GLY A 261 -24.91 15.55 2.00
C GLY A 261 -23.67 16.20 1.40
N TYR A 262 -23.02 15.51 0.46
CA TYR A 262 -21.85 16.00 -0.24
C TYR A 262 -22.12 17.28 -1.03
N VAL A 263 -23.22 17.34 -1.80
CA VAL A 263 -23.64 18.51 -2.57
C VAL A 263 -23.84 19.71 -1.65
N TYR A 264 -24.58 19.52 -0.56
CA TYR A 264 -24.77 20.60 0.41
C TYR A 264 -23.45 21.07 1.05
N ALA A 265 -22.62 20.15 1.50
CA ALA A 265 -21.34 20.47 2.13
C ALA A 265 -20.39 21.21 1.18
N ARG A 266 -20.40 20.84 -0.12
CA ARG A 266 -19.49 21.40 -1.10
C ARG A 266 -19.91 22.78 -1.62
N TYR A 267 -21.21 23.01 -1.78
CA TYR A 267 -21.72 24.24 -2.40
C TYR A 267 -22.40 25.19 -1.40
N GLY A 268 -22.75 24.71 -0.22
CA GLY A 268 -23.38 25.52 0.84
C GLY A 268 -24.83 25.90 0.56
N VAL A 269 -25.48 25.27 -0.42
CA VAL A 269 -26.85 25.55 -0.83
C VAL A 269 -27.59 24.24 -1.12
N GLU A 270 -28.89 24.25 -0.94
CA GLU A 270 -29.81 23.23 -1.45
C GLU A 270 -30.32 23.69 -2.82
N ASP A 271 -29.91 23.01 -3.87
CA ASP A 271 -30.27 23.33 -5.25
C ASP A 271 -30.58 22.05 -6.02
N GLU A 272 -31.78 21.99 -6.60
CA GLU A 272 -32.25 20.78 -7.29
C GLU A 272 -31.43 20.48 -8.55
N ALA A 273 -30.97 21.49 -9.29
CA ALA A 273 -30.18 21.26 -10.49
C ALA A 273 -28.78 20.74 -10.16
N LEU A 274 -28.17 21.23 -9.10
CA LEU A 274 -26.90 20.69 -8.59
C LEU A 274 -27.09 19.25 -8.12
N GLN A 275 -28.15 18.94 -7.39
CA GLN A 275 -28.42 17.58 -6.95
C GLN A 275 -28.62 16.65 -8.16
N GLN A 276 -29.44 17.02 -9.13
CA GLN A 276 -29.64 16.23 -10.35
C GLN A 276 -28.35 16.00 -11.13
N ALA A 277 -27.47 17.01 -11.22
CA ALA A 277 -26.18 16.87 -11.88
C ALA A 277 -25.29 15.83 -11.16
N TRP A 278 -25.25 15.87 -9.83
CA TRP A 278 -24.47 14.90 -9.05
C TRP A 278 -25.09 13.50 -9.05
N ASP A 279 -26.42 13.39 -9.09
CA ASP A 279 -27.10 12.10 -9.25
C ASP A 279 -26.77 11.46 -10.60
N LEU A 280 -26.69 12.24 -11.68
CA LEU A 280 -26.25 11.75 -12.99
C LEU A 280 -24.78 11.30 -12.97
N LEU A 281 -23.90 12.08 -12.37
CA LEU A 281 -22.49 11.71 -12.22
C LEU A 281 -22.31 10.46 -11.35
N GLY A 282 -23.01 10.40 -10.23
CA GLY A 282 -22.98 9.28 -9.30
C GLY A 282 -23.60 8.00 -9.88
N ASN A 283 -24.64 8.10 -10.70
CA ASN A 283 -25.21 6.95 -11.41
C ASN A 283 -24.39 6.52 -12.64
N GLY A 284 -23.54 7.37 -13.14
CA GLY A 284 -22.74 7.17 -14.34
C GLY A 284 -21.27 6.92 -14.04
N ILE A 285 -20.45 7.94 -14.31
CA ILE A 285 -18.99 7.83 -14.33
C ILE A 285 -18.37 7.52 -12.97
N TYR A 286 -18.99 7.91 -11.86
CA TYR A 286 -18.54 7.62 -10.51
C TYR A 286 -19.08 6.30 -9.94
N ASN A 287 -19.78 5.50 -10.76
CA ASN A 287 -20.29 4.18 -10.35
C ASN A 287 -19.99 3.09 -11.38
N SER A 288 -18.78 3.02 -11.84
CA SER A 288 -18.31 1.95 -12.72
C SER A 288 -18.43 0.59 -12.02
N PRO A 289 -18.77 -0.49 -12.76
CA PRO A 289 -18.87 -1.84 -12.21
C PRO A 289 -17.60 -2.27 -11.47
N LYS A 290 -17.77 -3.03 -10.36
CA LYS A 290 -16.67 -3.50 -9.51
C LYS A 290 -15.61 -4.28 -10.29
N GLU A 291 -16.02 -5.10 -11.24
CA GLU A 291 -15.17 -6.01 -11.99
C GLU A 291 -14.26 -5.30 -13.02
N LYS A 292 -14.59 -4.06 -13.37
CA LYS A 292 -13.79 -3.32 -14.34
C LYS A 292 -12.67 -2.58 -13.64
N ILE A 293 -11.45 -2.93 -13.99
CA ILE A 293 -10.27 -2.12 -13.65
C ILE A 293 -10.40 -0.79 -14.39
N GLN A 294 -10.04 0.29 -13.72
CA GLN A 294 -9.88 1.57 -14.41
C GLN A 294 -8.70 1.45 -15.39
N GLN A 295 -9.02 1.39 -16.64
CA GLN A 295 -8.04 1.52 -17.73
C GLN A 295 -8.29 2.87 -18.38
N GLY A 296 -7.62 3.90 -17.95
CA GLY A 296 -7.63 5.23 -18.52
C GLY A 296 -8.95 5.69 -19.17
N THR A 297 -9.42 6.82 -18.80
CA THR A 297 -10.44 7.49 -19.60
C THR A 297 -9.73 8.10 -20.80
N HIS A 298 -9.96 7.57 -21.97
CA HIS A 298 -9.61 8.19 -23.23
C HIS A 298 -10.62 9.28 -23.58
#